data_c0c9e55426445bb0dfb83a1edd54c7b7
#
_entry.id   c0c9e55426445bb0dfb83a1edd54c7b7
#
_cell.length_a   1.000
_cell.length_b   1.000
_cell.length_c   1.000
_cell.angle_alpha   90.00
_cell.angle_beta   90.00
_cell.angle_gamma   90.00
#
_symmetry.space_group_name_H-M   'P 1'
#
loop_
_entity.id
_entity.type
_entity.pdbx_description
1 polymer ?
#
loop_
_entity_poly.entity_id
_entity_poly.type
_entity_poly.pdbx_seq_one_letter_code
_entity_poly.pdbx_strand_id
1 'polypeptide(L)'
;KECLDQISEDIASIRICLDSIPTLITDSKGVLPTMVDEVNRQYALLRQRGAYTIHLDIEKKLENIKKGISENIKVLSDGEIGGVKENNETLRAELNEILENIKAEGEAYNGVKTVSDDIANKLNELKSLHNYVSVAYKKDSKRFGIEDLTAYLKEKEKSIDNYQADIIELNQDIVTNDSPSTLLLDRGNKILEAIGDDAKSLMEYKAIFDKNTTVELRAKTQLMKLQVVLNEVEVKVLEYHLPTIADSYNDDLASGRVKIAKIKEQLAMVPIDIDELNTTLDDAIDFIYKFYNNVNNIVGMAIMVENAIVFGNKYRSTYPEVERDLSKAEFSYLNGEYTKALTMAISCMERLFPNSSDNDYLENI
;
A
#
# COMPACT_ATOMS: atom_id res chain seq x y z
N LYS A 1 -2.72 -42.70 68.59
CA LYS A 1 -2.77 -42.66 67.15
C LYS A 1 -2.35 -41.25 66.69
N GLU A 2 -2.95 -40.18 67.15
CA GLU A 2 -2.61 -38.81 66.82
C GLU A 2 -1.11 -38.46 67.10
N CYS A 3 -0.54 -38.94 68.24
CA CYS A 3 0.87 -38.65 68.53
C CYS A 3 1.85 -39.37 67.57
N LEU A 4 1.47 -40.58 67.06
CA LEU A 4 2.26 -41.31 66.09
C LEU A 4 2.16 -40.70 64.69
N ASP A 5 1.00 -40.20 64.34
CA ASP A 5 0.75 -39.49 63.08
C ASP A 5 1.54 -38.17 63.06
N GLN A 6 1.55 -37.43 64.17
CA GLN A 6 2.37 -36.19 64.32
C GLN A 6 3.89 -36.46 64.22
N ILE A 7 4.37 -37.51 64.90
CA ILE A 7 5.80 -37.92 64.80
C ILE A 7 6.16 -38.29 63.35
N SER A 8 5.26 -38.96 62.63
CA SER A 8 5.46 -39.36 61.25
C SER A 8 5.55 -38.13 60.31
N GLU A 9 4.67 -37.12 60.54
CA GLU A 9 4.71 -35.83 59.80
C GLU A 9 6.00 -35.06 60.12
N ASP A 10 6.43 -35.00 61.37
CA ASP A 10 7.67 -34.35 61.78
C ASP A 10 8.89 -35.00 61.16
N ILE A 11 8.94 -36.35 61.15
CA ILE A 11 10.01 -37.09 60.48
C ILE A 11 10.06 -36.85 58.97
N ALA A 12 8.89 -36.81 58.32
CA ALA A 12 8.78 -36.51 56.90
C ALA A 12 9.28 -35.08 56.61
N SER A 13 8.87 -34.10 57.42
CA SER A 13 9.35 -32.72 57.32
C SER A 13 10.86 -32.56 57.50
N ILE A 14 11.45 -33.22 58.52
CA ILE A 14 12.89 -33.26 58.76
C ILE A 14 13.60 -33.88 57.57
N ARG A 15 13.09 -34.95 56.99
CA ARG A 15 13.68 -35.58 55.81
C ARG A 15 13.67 -34.68 54.59
N ILE A 16 12.61 -33.99 54.29
CA ILE A 16 12.50 -33.01 53.22
C ILE A 16 13.52 -31.87 53.43
N CYS A 17 13.66 -31.40 54.65
CA CYS A 17 14.64 -30.40 55.02
C CYS A 17 16.08 -30.88 54.76
N LEU A 18 16.44 -32.10 55.21
CA LEU A 18 17.74 -32.70 55.02
C LEU A 18 18.07 -32.94 53.54
N ASP A 19 17.10 -33.40 52.77
CA ASP A 19 17.25 -33.62 51.32
C ASP A 19 17.46 -32.30 50.55
N SER A 20 17.01 -31.16 51.10
CA SER A 20 17.21 -29.82 50.49
C SER A 20 18.57 -29.19 50.73
N ILE A 21 19.28 -29.59 51.79
CA ILE A 21 20.59 -29.01 52.19
C ILE A 21 21.62 -29.00 51.04
N PRO A 22 21.88 -30.11 50.33
CA PRO A 22 22.85 -30.12 49.22
C PRO A 22 22.52 -29.10 48.13
N THR A 23 21.22 -28.95 47.84
CA THR A 23 20.75 -28.00 46.83
C THR A 23 20.99 -26.56 47.32
N LEU A 24 20.64 -26.23 48.57
CA LEU A 24 20.88 -24.92 49.16
C LEU A 24 22.36 -24.54 49.22
N ILE A 25 23.23 -25.51 49.54
CA ILE A 25 24.69 -25.31 49.53
C ILE A 25 25.16 -25.05 48.09
N THR A 26 24.70 -25.82 47.12
CA THR A 26 25.04 -25.64 45.71
C THR A 26 24.59 -24.29 45.21
N ASP A 27 23.41 -23.87 45.55
CA ASP A 27 22.88 -22.55 45.17
C ASP A 27 23.70 -21.41 45.79
N SER A 28 23.96 -21.45 47.11
CA SER A 28 24.64 -20.37 47.82
C SER A 28 26.14 -20.28 47.48
N LYS A 29 26.81 -21.42 47.31
CA LYS A 29 28.28 -21.49 47.08
C LYS A 29 28.69 -21.57 45.62
N GLY A 30 27.76 -21.95 44.71
CA GLY A 30 28.05 -22.16 43.29
C GLY A 30 27.20 -21.27 42.39
N VAL A 31 25.86 -21.46 42.35
CA VAL A 31 25.01 -20.81 41.38
C VAL A 31 24.97 -19.29 41.56
N LEU A 32 24.67 -18.79 42.77
CA LEU A 32 24.59 -17.36 43.04
C LEU A 32 25.90 -16.61 42.80
N PRO A 33 27.07 -17.08 43.26
CA PRO A 33 28.36 -16.47 42.94
C PRO A 33 28.64 -16.44 41.43
N THR A 34 28.34 -17.50 40.70
CA THR A 34 28.47 -17.54 39.23
C THR A 34 27.59 -16.51 38.55
N MET A 35 26.34 -16.30 39.01
CA MET A 35 25.46 -15.24 38.50
C MET A 35 26.01 -13.85 38.82
N VAL A 36 26.60 -13.63 40.01
CA VAL A 36 27.29 -12.37 40.34
C VAL A 36 28.44 -12.09 39.37
N ASP A 37 29.23 -13.10 39.03
CA ASP A 37 30.35 -12.97 38.09
C ASP A 37 29.84 -12.65 36.69
N GLU A 38 28.71 -13.26 36.26
CA GLU A 38 28.07 -12.96 34.98
C GLU A 38 27.54 -11.52 34.95
N VAL A 39 26.90 -11.03 36.01
CA VAL A 39 26.47 -9.62 36.13
C VAL A 39 27.66 -8.69 36.02
N ASN A 40 28.75 -8.95 36.75
CA ASN A 40 29.96 -8.13 36.67
C ASN A 40 30.53 -8.11 35.24
N ARG A 41 30.57 -9.24 34.56
CA ARG A 41 31.06 -9.35 33.20
C ARG A 41 30.17 -8.51 32.23
N GLN A 42 28.87 -8.66 32.27
CA GLN A 42 27.96 -7.94 31.41
C GLN A 42 27.99 -6.42 31.69
N TYR A 43 28.05 -6.03 32.95
CA TYR A 43 28.19 -4.64 33.35
C TYR A 43 29.52 -4.02 32.86
N ALA A 44 30.62 -4.73 32.96
CA ALA A 44 31.89 -4.27 32.44
C ALA A 44 31.88 -4.08 30.92
N LEU A 45 31.24 -5.00 30.18
CA LEU A 45 31.03 -4.88 28.73
C LEU A 45 30.17 -3.67 28.37
N LEU A 46 29.09 -3.41 29.12
CA LEU A 46 28.22 -2.26 28.89
C LEU A 46 28.99 -0.93 29.09
N ARG A 47 29.76 -0.83 30.18
CA ARG A 47 30.68 0.32 30.47
C ARG A 47 31.73 0.51 29.39
N GLN A 48 32.35 -0.57 28.93
CA GLN A 48 33.37 -0.53 27.86
C GLN A 48 32.78 0.02 26.54
N ARG A 49 31.49 -0.22 26.27
CA ARG A 49 30.78 0.35 25.10
C ARG A 49 30.49 1.83 25.24
N GLY A 50 30.65 2.39 26.43
CA GLY A 50 30.45 3.79 26.72
C GLY A 50 29.00 4.16 27.12
N ALA A 51 28.12 3.19 27.40
CA ALA A 51 26.76 3.47 27.84
C ALA A 51 26.74 4.11 29.24
N TYR A 52 25.77 5.01 29.46
CA TYR A 52 25.53 5.58 30.79
C TYR A 52 24.91 4.54 31.72
N THR A 53 25.60 4.24 32.83
CA THR A 53 25.23 3.12 33.73
C THR A 53 25.02 3.53 35.18
N ILE A 54 25.25 4.83 35.52
CA ILE A 54 25.20 5.32 36.91
C ILE A 54 23.84 5.07 37.54
N HIS A 55 22.73 5.29 36.77
CA HIS A 55 21.37 5.08 37.23
C HIS A 55 21.02 3.64 37.64
N LEU A 56 21.77 2.65 37.16
CA LEU A 56 21.52 1.25 37.46
C LEU A 56 21.95 0.84 38.87
N ASP A 57 22.84 1.64 39.49
CA ASP A 57 23.40 1.43 40.87
C ASP A 57 23.88 0.00 41.13
N ILE A 58 24.47 -0.62 40.09
CA ILE A 58 24.78 -2.05 40.05
C ILE A 58 25.83 -2.41 41.11
N GLU A 59 26.84 -1.55 41.32
CA GLU A 59 27.90 -1.81 42.26
C GLU A 59 27.39 -1.96 43.71
N LYS A 60 26.45 -1.08 44.11
CA LYS A 60 25.80 -1.13 45.40
C LYS A 60 24.82 -2.31 45.53
N LYS A 61 24.06 -2.59 44.50
CA LYS A 61 23.15 -3.75 44.47
C LYS A 61 23.95 -5.06 44.61
N LEU A 62 25.04 -5.21 43.88
CA LEU A 62 25.91 -6.38 43.95
C LEU A 62 26.59 -6.51 45.31
N GLU A 63 26.98 -5.41 45.97
CA GLU A 63 27.54 -5.44 47.34
C GLU A 63 26.52 -6.01 48.34
N ASN A 64 25.26 -5.56 48.25
CA ASN A 64 24.19 -6.07 49.12
C ASN A 64 23.93 -7.56 48.85
N ILE A 65 23.86 -7.98 47.57
CA ILE A 65 23.69 -9.40 47.19
C ILE A 65 24.83 -10.24 47.70
N LYS A 66 26.08 -9.80 47.57
CA LYS A 66 27.27 -10.54 48.07
C LYS A 66 27.21 -10.68 49.61
N LYS A 67 26.74 -9.66 50.35
CA LYS A 67 26.50 -9.75 51.79
C LYS A 67 25.45 -10.81 52.10
N GLY A 68 24.30 -10.78 51.42
CA GLY A 68 23.24 -11.78 51.57
C GLY A 68 23.69 -13.20 51.28
N ILE A 69 24.47 -13.43 50.20
CA ILE A 69 25.09 -14.73 49.91
C ILE A 69 26.00 -15.18 51.05
N SER A 70 26.84 -14.25 51.58
CA SER A 70 27.78 -14.60 52.67
C SER A 70 27.02 -14.93 53.95
N GLU A 71 25.96 -14.24 54.28
CA GLU A 71 25.06 -14.54 55.41
C GLU A 71 24.42 -15.93 55.27
N ASN A 72 23.86 -16.24 54.09
CA ASN A 72 23.29 -17.56 53.82
C ASN A 72 24.31 -18.67 53.97
N ILE A 73 25.56 -18.49 53.48
CA ILE A 73 26.63 -19.46 53.65
C ILE A 73 26.98 -19.65 55.14
N LYS A 74 26.97 -18.55 55.96
CA LYS A 74 27.24 -18.65 57.37
C LYS A 74 26.15 -19.44 58.10
N VAL A 75 24.87 -19.09 57.87
CA VAL A 75 23.71 -19.79 58.42
C VAL A 75 23.74 -21.29 58.11
N LEU A 76 24.07 -21.64 56.88
CA LEU A 76 24.25 -23.06 56.45
C LEU A 76 25.42 -23.75 57.15
N SER A 77 26.50 -22.98 57.43
CA SER A 77 27.69 -23.52 58.14
C SER A 77 27.41 -23.72 59.62
N ASP A 78 26.54 -22.94 60.21
CA ASP A 78 26.10 -23.06 61.60
C ASP A 78 25.04 -24.17 61.80
N GLY A 79 24.65 -24.84 60.69
CA GLY A 79 23.69 -25.96 60.71
C GLY A 79 22.22 -25.50 60.62
N GLU A 80 21.98 -24.25 60.42
CA GLU A 80 20.62 -23.68 60.27
C GLU A 80 20.24 -23.60 58.81
N ILE A 81 18.97 -23.93 58.49
CA ILE A 81 18.43 -23.90 57.12
C ILE A 81 17.24 -22.95 56.95
N GLY A 82 16.72 -22.46 58.08
CA GLY A 82 15.53 -21.57 58.12
C GLY A 82 15.76 -20.32 57.33
N GLY A 83 14.88 -20.03 56.36
CA GLY A 83 14.89 -18.82 55.54
C GLY A 83 15.93 -18.81 54.39
N VAL A 84 16.92 -19.73 54.35
CA VAL A 84 17.98 -19.72 53.32
C VAL A 84 17.43 -19.95 51.93
N LYS A 85 16.43 -20.82 51.80
CA LYS A 85 15.76 -21.09 50.53
C LYS A 85 15.11 -19.83 49.95
N GLU A 86 14.28 -19.17 50.76
CA GLU A 86 13.59 -17.94 50.36
C GLU A 86 14.56 -16.80 50.05
N ASN A 87 15.62 -16.67 50.86
CA ASN A 87 16.68 -15.71 50.58
C ASN A 87 17.42 -16.02 49.27
N ASN A 88 17.77 -17.26 48.98
CA ASN A 88 18.40 -17.64 47.73
C ASN A 88 17.51 -17.35 46.53
N GLU A 89 16.21 -17.62 46.61
CA GLU A 89 15.21 -17.29 45.58
C GLU A 89 15.13 -15.79 45.36
N THR A 90 15.12 -14.99 46.43
CA THR A 90 15.09 -13.51 46.37
C THR A 90 16.38 -12.97 45.71
N LEU A 91 17.56 -13.41 46.17
CA LEU A 91 18.83 -12.99 45.59
C LEU A 91 18.99 -13.38 44.12
N ARG A 92 18.42 -14.55 43.74
CA ARG A 92 18.37 -14.97 42.33
C ARG A 92 17.49 -14.07 41.50
N ALA A 93 16.29 -13.69 42.02
CA ALA A 93 15.38 -12.78 41.36
C ALA A 93 16.02 -11.39 41.15
N GLU A 94 16.71 -10.85 42.20
CA GLU A 94 17.42 -9.57 42.11
C GLU A 94 18.54 -9.61 41.06
N LEU A 95 19.33 -10.70 40.99
CA LEU A 95 20.41 -10.88 40.02
C LEU A 95 19.83 -10.94 38.58
N ASN A 96 18.73 -11.66 38.38
CA ASN A 96 18.06 -11.71 37.09
C ASN A 96 17.51 -10.33 36.67
N GLU A 97 16.89 -9.60 37.57
CA GLU A 97 16.41 -8.23 37.32
C GLU A 97 17.58 -7.31 36.89
N ILE A 98 18.74 -7.41 37.58
CA ILE A 98 19.94 -6.63 37.22
C ILE A 98 20.41 -7.01 35.81
N LEU A 99 20.44 -8.29 35.46
CA LEU A 99 20.84 -8.76 34.13
C LEU A 99 19.92 -8.27 33.06
N GLU A 100 18.59 -8.29 33.28
CA GLU A 100 17.59 -7.77 32.35
C GLU A 100 17.77 -6.25 32.16
N ASN A 101 18.01 -5.49 33.24
CA ASN A 101 18.25 -4.05 33.16
C ASN A 101 19.53 -3.72 32.37
N ILE A 102 20.62 -4.47 32.60
CA ILE A 102 21.86 -4.32 31.81
C ILE A 102 21.62 -4.62 30.34
N LYS A 103 20.89 -5.66 30.05
CA LYS A 103 20.56 -6.06 28.67
C LYS A 103 19.69 -4.99 27.99
N ALA A 104 18.64 -4.55 28.65
CA ALA A 104 17.75 -3.50 28.15
C ALA A 104 18.51 -2.21 27.84
N GLU A 105 19.40 -1.77 28.74
CA GLU A 105 20.22 -0.59 28.53
C GLU A 105 21.22 -0.76 27.37
N GLY A 106 21.79 -1.95 27.22
CA GLY A 106 22.70 -2.27 26.12
C GLY A 106 22.01 -2.31 24.76
N GLU A 107 20.80 -2.84 24.69
CA GLU A 107 19.96 -2.83 23.49
C GLU A 107 19.53 -1.40 23.14
N ALA A 108 19.08 -0.63 24.12
CA ALA A 108 18.71 0.75 23.96
C ALA A 108 19.88 1.63 23.49
N TYR A 109 21.08 1.44 24.04
CA TYR A 109 22.29 2.15 23.62
C TYR A 109 22.62 1.95 22.14
N ASN A 110 22.41 0.74 21.62
CA ASN A 110 22.54 0.49 20.20
C ASN A 110 21.39 1.12 19.39
N GLY A 111 20.15 1.07 19.89
CA GLY A 111 18.96 1.61 19.25
C GLY A 111 18.97 3.13 19.13
N VAL A 112 19.53 3.84 20.13
CA VAL A 112 19.61 5.31 20.12
C VAL A 112 20.41 5.85 18.93
N LYS A 113 21.45 5.12 18.49
CA LYS A 113 22.26 5.53 17.34
C LYS A 113 21.47 5.44 16.03
N THR A 114 20.60 4.45 15.88
CA THR A 114 19.80 4.25 14.68
C THR A 114 18.54 5.14 14.66
N VAL A 115 17.90 5.32 15.82
CA VAL A 115 16.66 6.12 15.91
C VAL A 115 16.86 7.57 15.49
N SER A 116 18.01 8.18 15.81
CA SER A 116 18.33 9.55 15.41
C SER A 116 18.38 9.69 13.87
N ASP A 117 19.02 8.75 13.19
CA ASP A 117 19.09 8.73 11.73
C ASP A 117 17.70 8.50 11.11
N ASP A 118 16.93 7.59 11.69
CA ASP A 118 15.55 7.30 11.23
C ASP A 118 14.65 8.52 11.38
N ILE A 119 14.74 9.25 12.51
CA ILE A 119 13.99 10.48 12.71
C ILE A 119 14.37 11.54 11.68
N ALA A 120 15.68 11.74 11.43
CA ALA A 120 16.16 12.70 10.45
C ALA A 120 15.64 12.39 9.04
N ASN A 121 15.64 11.13 8.64
CA ASN A 121 15.11 10.68 7.36
C ASN A 121 13.59 10.91 7.27
N LYS A 122 12.84 10.52 8.29
CA LYS A 122 11.39 10.71 8.34
C LYS A 122 10.99 12.18 8.36
N LEU A 123 11.75 13.03 9.05
CA LEU A 123 11.49 14.47 9.04
C LEU A 123 11.72 15.07 7.65
N ASN A 124 12.73 14.63 6.91
CA ASN A 124 12.95 15.08 5.54
C ASN A 124 11.81 14.64 4.60
N GLU A 125 11.29 13.42 4.77
CA GLU A 125 10.08 12.97 4.06
C GLU A 125 8.87 13.85 4.39
N LEU A 126 8.64 14.14 5.67
CA LEU A 126 7.54 14.99 6.13
C LEU A 126 7.63 16.40 5.53
N LYS A 127 8.83 17.01 5.52
CA LYS A 127 9.07 18.32 4.88
C LYS A 127 8.74 18.31 3.40
N SER A 128 9.14 17.25 2.71
CA SER A 128 8.87 17.08 1.28
C SER A 128 7.38 16.95 1.02
N LEU A 129 6.65 16.19 1.82
CA LEU A 129 5.20 16.05 1.76
C LEU A 129 4.49 17.38 2.04
N HIS A 130 4.88 18.08 3.11
CA HIS A 130 4.32 19.40 3.46
C HIS A 130 4.52 20.41 2.32
N ASN A 131 5.71 20.48 1.76
CA ASN A 131 6.01 21.36 0.62
C ASN A 131 5.15 21.00 -0.61
N TYR A 132 5.04 19.70 -0.91
CA TYR A 132 4.20 19.23 -2.02
C TYR A 132 2.74 19.66 -1.83
N VAL A 133 2.13 19.36 -0.69
CA VAL A 133 0.73 19.70 -0.40
C VAL A 133 0.53 21.22 -0.40
N SER A 134 1.47 21.98 0.16
CA SER A 134 1.42 23.47 0.18
C SER A 134 1.44 24.06 -1.23
N VAL A 135 2.28 23.55 -2.12
CA VAL A 135 2.36 23.99 -3.52
C VAL A 135 1.09 23.60 -4.27
N ALA A 136 0.64 22.33 -4.14
CA ALA A 136 -0.57 21.85 -4.78
C ALA A 136 -1.81 22.64 -4.30
N TYR A 137 -1.92 22.92 -3.01
CA TYR A 137 -3.01 23.71 -2.44
C TYR A 137 -3.02 25.14 -3.01
N LYS A 138 -1.90 25.82 -3.03
CA LYS A 138 -1.79 27.19 -3.58
C LYS A 138 -2.18 27.24 -5.06
N LYS A 139 -1.84 26.21 -5.83
CA LYS A 139 -2.08 26.16 -7.26
C LYS A 139 -3.52 25.72 -7.60
N ASP A 140 -3.98 24.65 -6.97
CA ASP A 140 -5.10 23.86 -7.45
C ASP A 140 -6.33 23.84 -6.51
N SER A 141 -6.24 24.45 -5.29
CA SER A 141 -7.34 24.42 -4.31
C SER A 141 -8.68 24.95 -4.85
N LYS A 142 -8.65 26.09 -5.53
CA LYS A 142 -9.83 26.70 -6.15
C LYS A 142 -10.35 25.84 -7.30
N ARG A 143 -9.44 25.25 -8.06
CA ARG A 143 -9.75 24.42 -9.22
C ARG A 143 -10.52 23.16 -8.83
N PHE A 144 -10.14 22.54 -7.72
CA PHE A 144 -10.75 21.30 -7.22
C PHE A 144 -11.71 21.50 -6.05
N GLY A 145 -11.99 22.74 -5.65
CA GLY A 145 -12.89 23.03 -4.53
C GLY A 145 -12.41 22.46 -3.19
N ILE A 146 -11.09 22.42 -2.98
CA ILE A 146 -10.51 21.92 -1.72
C ILE A 146 -10.78 22.93 -0.60
N GLU A 147 -11.22 22.43 0.55
CA GLU A 147 -11.42 23.23 1.76
C GLU A 147 -10.19 24.04 2.18
N ASP A 148 -10.38 25.06 3.02
CA ASP A 148 -9.28 25.90 3.46
C ASP A 148 -8.31 25.14 4.38
N LEU A 149 -7.15 24.81 3.84
CA LEU A 149 -6.05 24.13 4.55
C LEU A 149 -5.00 25.09 5.12
N THR A 150 -5.22 26.41 5.06
CA THR A 150 -4.20 27.39 5.46
C THR A 150 -3.79 27.25 6.91
N ALA A 151 -4.77 27.09 7.82
CA ALA A 151 -4.50 26.90 9.23
C ALA A 151 -3.81 25.55 9.51
N TYR A 152 -4.29 24.50 8.89
CA TYR A 152 -3.73 23.16 8.99
C TYR A 152 -2.26 23.10 8.51
N LEU A 153 -1.95 23.66 7.35
CA LEU A 153 -0.58 23.68 6.82
C LEU A 153 0.37 24.50 7.70
N LYS A 154 -0.09 25.62 8.27
CA LYS A 154 0.71 26.39 9.23
C LYS A 154 0.96 25.64 10.54
N GLU A 155 -0.02 24.88 11.01
CA GLU A 155 0.15 24.02 12.18
C GLU A 155 1.21 22.95 11.92
N LYS A 156 1.14 22.26 10.77
CA LYS A 156 2.12 21.26 10.39
C LYS A 156 3.54 21.84 10.16
N GLU A 157 3.64 23.04 9.61
CA GLU A 157 4.91 23.77 9.52
C GLU A 157 5.52 24.00 10.91
N LYS A 158 4.71 24.45 11.87
CA LYS A 158 5.15 24.62 13.25
C LYS A 158 5.53 23.29 13.92
N SER A 159 4.79 22.21 13.66
CA SER A 159 5.15 20.87 14.15
C SER A 159 6.51 20.43 13.61
N ILE A 160 6.78 20.67 12.33
CA ILE A 160 8.08 20.39 11.69
C ILE A 160 9.22 21.14 12.38
N ASP A 161 9.02 22.42 12.71
CA ASP A 161 10.01 23.23 13.43
C ASP A 161 10.24 22.70 14.85
N ASN A 162 9.19 22.28 15.55
CA ASN A 162 9.30 21.66 16.86
C ASN A 162 10.08 20.34 16.79
N TYR A 163 9.77 19.46 15.84
CA TYR A 163 10.52 18.21 15.65
C TYR A 163 12.01 18.47 15.36
N GLN A 164 12.33 19.53 14.61
CA GLN A 164 13.73 19.91 14.40
C GLN A 164 14.43 20.27 15.71
N ALA A 165 13.76 21.03 16.58
CA ALA A 165 14.30 21.41 17.89
C ALA A 165 14.46 20.17 18.78
N ASP A 166 13.45 19.28 18.82
CA ASP A 166 13.48 18.05 19.61
C ASP A 166 14.61 17.10 19.17
N ILE A 167 14.88 17.01 17.86
CA ILE A 167 16.00 16.21 17.33
C ILE A 167 17.35 16.79 17.74
N ILE A 168 17.50 18.11 17.68
CA ILE A 168 18.75 18.77 18.10
C ILE A 168 19.00 18.51 19.58
N GLU A 169 17.99 18.64 20.42
CA GLU A 169 18.08 18.37 21.84
C GLU A 169 18.38 16.89 22.10
N LEU A 170 17.67 15.97 21.46
CA LEU A 170 17.94 14.52 21.58
C LEU A 170 19.38 14.17 21.19
N ASN A 171 19.88 14.73 20.09
CA ASN A 171 21.26 14.51 19.64
C ASN A 171 22.27 15.08 20.61
N GLN A 172 21.98 16.22 21.25
CA GLN A 172 22.82 16.79 22.29
C GLN A 172 22.87 15.88 23.52
N ASP A 173 21.72 15.37 23.97
CA ASP A 173 21.64 14.43 25.11
C ASP A 173 22.37 13.10 24.80
N ILE A 174 22.31 12.63 23.56
CA ILE A 174 23.07 11.44 23.10
C ILE A 174 24.57 11.68 23.17
N VAL A 175 25.03 12.87 22.79
CA VAL A 175 26.46 13.23 22.80
C VAL A 175 26.99 13.45 24.21
N THR A 176 26.21 14.13 25.08
CA THR A 176 26.60 14.35 26.49
C THR A 176 26.62 13.05 27.27
N ASN A 177 25.78 12.08 26.90
CA ASN A 177 25.68 10.75 27.52
C ASN A 177 25.45 10.82 29.05
N ASP A 178 24.59 11.77 29.47
CA ASP A 178 24.25 12.01 30.88
C ASP A 178 22.91 11.38 31.28
N SER A 179 22.25 10.69 30.37
CA SER A 179 20.91 10.12 30.54
C SER A 179 20.86 8.64 30.13
N PRO A 180 19.98 7.83 30.75
CA PRO A 180 19.75 6.45 30.37
C PRO A 180 19.39 6.30 28.89
N SER A 181 20.03 5.34 28.20
CA SER A 181 19.75 5.09 26.79
C SER A 181 18.33 4.61 26.55
N THR A 182 17.75 3.93 27.52
CA THR A 182 16.34 3.51 27.49
C THR A 182 15.38 4.71 27.42
N LEU A 183 15.65 5.79 28.16
CA LEU A 183 14.86 7.01 28.13
C LEU A 183 15.06 7.78 26.82
N LEU A 184 16.29 7.86 26.32
CA LEU A 184 16.61 8.52 25.06
C LEU A 184 15.95 7.79 23.87
N LEU A 185 15.98 6.47 23.89
CA LEU A 185 15.31 5.65 22.86
C LEU A 185 13.79 5.81 22.89
N ASP A 186 13.17 5.81 24.07
CA ASP A 186 11.73 6.04 24.21
C ASP A 186 11.33 7.43 23.70
N ARG A 187 12.12 8.45 24.03
CA ARG A 187 11.91 9.82 23.52
C ARG A 187 12.03 9.87 22.00
N GLY A 188 13.07 9.23 21.45
CA GLY A 188 13.27 9.14 20.00
C GLY A 188 12.12 8.44 19.29
N ASN A 189 11.64 7.34 19.84
CA ASN A 189 10.50 6.60 19.27
C ASN A 189 9.21 7.42 19.29
N LYS A 190 8.95 8.21 20.35
CA LYS A 190 7.79 9.10 20.40
C LYS A 190 7.85 10.20 19.36
N ILE A 191 9.03 10.78 19.12
CA ILE A 191 9.23 11.76 18.04
C ILE A 191 8.96 11.11 16.69
N LEU A 192 9.49 9.90 16.46
CA LEU A 192 9.32 9.15 15.23
C LEU A 192 7.85 8.81 14.94
N GLU A 193 7.10 8.40 15.98
CA GLU A 193 5.66 8.14 15.90
C GLU A 193 4.87 9.41 15.53
N ALA A 194 5.14 10.52 16.21
CA ALA A 194 4.47 11.80 15.95
C ALA A 194 4.74 12.31 14.52
N ILE A 195 5.98 12.18 14.01
CA ILE A 195 6.33 12.50 12.62
C ILE A 195 5.56 11.58 11.67
N GLY A 196 5.44 10.29 12.00
CA GLY A 196 4.70 9.31 11.21
C GLY A 196 3.22 9.64 11.07
N ASP A 197 2.57 10.07 12.14
CA ASP A 197 1.16 10.47 12.15
C ASP A 197 0.93 11.74 11.31
N ASP A 198 1.82 12.72 11.44
CA ASP A 198 1.76 13.94 10.63
C ASP A 198 2.00 13.64 9.14
N ALA A 199 2.94 12.77 8.83
CA ALA A 199 3.19 12.33 7.46
C ALA A 199 1.98 11.62 6.86
N LYS A 200 1.33 10.73 7.62
CA LYS A 200 0.13 10.02 7.19
C LYS A 200 -1.00 10.96 6.82
N SER A 201 -1.28 11.95 7.67
CA SER A 201 -2.33 12.95 7.40
C SER A 201 -2.04 13.80 6.16
N LEU A 202 -0.77 14.19 5.91
CA LEU A 202 -0.37 14.89 4.69
C LEU A 202 -0.41 14.00 3.43
N MET A 203 -0.15 12.68 3.57
CA MET A 203 -0.29 11.73 2.46
C MET A 203 -1.73 11.61 1.98
N GLU A 204 -2.72 11.72 2.86
CA GLU A 204 -4.13 11.74 2.49
C GLU A 204 -4.46 12.93 1.57
N TYR A 205 -4.01 14.13 1.94
CA TYR A 205 -4.18 15.32 1.07
C TYR A 205 -3.40 15.19 -0.24
N LYS A 206 -2.17 14.67 -0.19
CA LYS A 206 -1.40 14.38 -1.41
C LYS A 206 -2.17 13.46 -2.34
N ALA A 207 -2.77 12.38 -1.84
CA ALA A 207 -3.55 11.44 -2.63
C ALA A 207 -4.78 12.11 -3.28
N ILE A 208 -5.45 13.04 -2.59
CA ILE A 208 -6.56 13.82 -3.14
C ILE A 208 -6.08 14.68 -4.33
N PHE A 209 -4.99 15.44 -4.17
CA PHE A 209 -4.44 16.27 -5.25
C PHE A 209 -3.99 15.44 -6.44
N ASP A 210 -3.29 14.31 -6.18
CA ASP A 210 -2.81 13.41 -7.23
C ASP A 210 -3.96 12.78 -8.01
N LYS A 211 -5.01 12.30 -7.32
CA LYS A 211 -6.23 11.78 -7.95
C LYS A 211 -6.86 12.83 -8.86
N ASN A 212 -7.11 14.03 -8.32
CA ASN A 212 -7.80 15.09 -9.03
C ASN A 212 -7.02 15.54 -10.28
N THR A 213 -5.72 15.74 -10.15
CA THR A 213 -4.85 16.11 -11.26
C THR A 213 -4.78 15.02 -12.32
N THR A 214 -4.71 13.76 -11.92
CA THR A 214 -4.65 12.61 -12.83
C THR A 214 -5.96 12.47 -13.62
N VAL A 215 -7.11 12.61 -12.98
CA VAL A 215 -8.42 12.54 -13.64
C VAL A 215 -8.59 13.70 -14.63
N GLU A 216 -8.24 14.92 -14.24
CA GLU A 216 -8.32 16.09 -15.13
C GLU A 216 -7.43 15.90 -16.37
N LEU A 217 -6.19 15.43 -16.19
CA LEU A 217 -5.27 15.18 -17.30
C LEU A 217 -5.77 14.06 -18.21
N ARG A 218 -6.29 12.96 -17.62
CA ARG A 218 -6.95 11.88 -18.37
C ARG A 218 -8.10 12.42 -19.20
N ALA A 219 -8.96 13.23 -18.60
CA ALA A 219 -10.11 13.81 -19.30
C ALA A 219 -9.69 14.69 -20.48
N LYS A 220 -8.71 15.57 -20.31
CA LYS A 220 -8.15 16.40 -21.40
C LYS A 220 -7.59 15.56 -22.53
N THR A 221 -6.83 14.52 -22.20
CA THR A 221 -6.20 13.64 -23.19
C THR A 221 -7.24 12.82 -23.95
N GLN A 222 -8.19 12.22 -23.23
CA GLN A 222 -9.24 11.41 -23.86
C GLN A 222 -10.22 12.27 -24.68
N LEU A 223 -10.53 13.46 -24.23
CA LEU A 223 -11.37 14.39 -24.98
C LEU A 223 -10.81 14.63 -26.40
N MET A 224 -9.50 14.88 -26.53
CA MET A 224 -8.86 15.04 -27.85
C MET A 224 -8.97 13.77 -28.70
N LYS A 225 -8.77 12.59 -28.09
CA LYS A 225 -8.90 11.31 -28.79
C LYS A 225 -10.31 11.05 -29.26
N LEU A 226 -11.32 11.27 -28.40
CA LEU A 226 -12.72 11.06 -28.74
C LEU A 226 -13.20 12.00 -29.87
N GLN A 227 -12.69 13.23 -29.91
CA GLN A 227 -12.95 14.15 -31.04
C GLN A 227 -12.40 13.60 -32.36
N VAL A 228 -11.17 13.08 -32.34
CA VAL A 228 -10.56 12.47 -33.53
C VAL A 228 -11.33 11.25 -34.00
N VAL A 229 -11.68 10.34 -33.07
CA VAL A 229 -12.47 9.14 -33.38
C VAL A 229 -13.83 9.49 -33.98
N LEU A 230 -14.53 10.47 -33.39
CA LEU A 230 -15.84 10.88 -33.88
C LEU A 230 -15.75 11.52 -35.30
N ASN A 231 -14.73 12.33 -35.55
CA ASN A 231 -14.48 12.90 -36.88
C ASN A 231 -14.10 11.80 -37.91
N GLU A 232 -13.35 10.78 -37.48
CA GLU A 232 -12.99 9.63 -38.33
C GLU A 232 -14.26 8.87 -38.76
N VAL A 233 -15.23 8.69 -37.85
CA VAL A 233 -16.53 8.09 -38.17
C VAL A 233 -17.24 8.88 -39.26
N GLU A 234 -17.32 10.22 -39.14
CA GLU A 234 -17.93 11.08 -40.16
C GLU A 234 -17.26 10.96 -41.53
N VAL A 235 -15.90 11.01 -41.52
CA VAL A 235 -15.12 10.91 -42.76
C VAL A 235 -15.34 9.55 -43.44
N LYS A 236 -15.31 8.44 -42.68
CA LYS A 236 -15.55 7.12 -43.22
C LYS A 236 -16.91 6.97 -43.90
N VAL A 237 -17.96 7.45 -43.26
CA VAL A 237 -19.32 7.38 -43.83
C VAL A 237 -19.43 8.19 -45.13
N LEU A 238 -18.77 9.34 -45.20
CA LEU A 238 -18.74 10.18 -46.41
C LEU A 238 -17.86 9.53 -47.50
N GLU A 239 -16.72 8.96 -47.16
CA GLU A 239 -15.76 8.37 -48.11
C GLU A 239 -16.31 7.11 -48.80
N TYR A 240 -16.97 6.27 -48.03
CA TYR A 240 -17.52 5.00 -48.56
C TYR A 240 -18.90 5.14 -49.22
N HIS A 241 -19.46 6.36 -49.31
CA HIS A 241 -20.70 6.67 -50.04
C HIS A 241 -21.83 5.66 -49.81
N LEU A 242 -22.03 5.28 -48.54
CA LEU A 242 -23.08 4.31 -48.19
C LEU A 242 -24.46 4.77 -48.72
N PRO A 243 -25.14 3.93 -49.52
CA PRO A 243 -26.37 4.32 -50.22
C PRO A 243 -27.50 4.72 -49.27
N THR A 244 -27.56 4.08 -48.09
CA THR A 244 -28.51 4.41 -47.05
C THR A 244 -27.82 4.33 -45.69
N ILE A 245 -27.83 5.45 -44.98
CA ILE A 245 -27.38 5.51 -43.59
C ILE A 245 -28.63 5.43 -42.72
N ALA A 246 -28.63 4.55 -41.72
CA ALA A 246 -29.73 4.47 -40.77
C ALA A 246 -29.92 5.80 -40.05
N ASP A 247 -31.19 6.20 -39.79
CA ASP A 247 -31.50 7.43 -39.05
C ASP A 247 -30.80 7.46 -37.69
N SER A 248 -30.63 6.30 -37.06
CA SER A 248 -29.87 6.12 -35.80
C SER A 248 -28.42 6.59 -35.87
N TYR A 249 -27.77 6.60 -37.05
CA TYR A 249 -26.39 7.08 -37.19
C TYR A 249 -26.28 8.58 -36.85
N ASN A 250 -27.24 9.40 -37.39
CA ASN A 250 -27.23 10.83 -37.14
C ASN A 250 -27.54 11.15 -35.67
N ASP A 251 -28.41 10.34 -35.05
CA ASP A 251 -28.75 10.45 -33.62
C ASP A 251 -27.53 10.05 -32.74
N ASP A 252 -26.86 8.99 -33.11
CA ASP A 252 -25.64 8.52 -32.40
C ASP A 252 -24.49 9.51 -32.53
N LEU A 253 -24.31 10.10 -33.74
CA LEU A 253 -23.30 11.13 -33.97
C LEU A 253 -23.63 12.41 -33.15
N ALA A 254 -24.88 12.86 -33.15
CA ALA A 254 -25.32 13.97 -32.33
C ALA A 254 -25.12 13.69 -30.83
N SER A 255 -25.44 12.48 -30.37
CA SER A 255 -25.24 12.03 -28.99
C SER A 255 -23.77 12.04 -28.62
N GLY A 256 -22.87 11.54 -29.49
CA GLY A 256 -21.44 11.61 -29.30
C GLY A 256 -20.91 13.03 -29.15
N ARG A 257 -21.40 13.97 -29.98
CA ARG A 257 -21.07 15.41 -29.91
C ARG A 257 -21.54 16.03 -28.60
N VAL A 258 -22.74 15.69 -28.13
CA VAL A 258 -23.30 16.16 -26.85
C VAL A 258 -22.41 15.67 -25.66
N LYS A 259 -22.01 14.40 -25.67
CA LYS A 259 -21.12 13.85 -24.63
C LYS A 259 -19.77 14.56 -24.59
N ILE A 260 -19.17 14.84 -25.76
CA ILE A 260 -17.94 15.63 -25.89
C ILE A 260 -18.14 17.05 -25.36
N ALA A 261 -19.26 17.70 -25.67
CA ALA A 261 -19.58 19.04 -25.20
C ALA A 261 -19.72 19.07 -23.67
N LYS A 262 -20.38 18.08 -23.09
CA LYS A 262 -20.53 17.95 -21.62
C LYS A 262 -19.16 17.84 -20.92
N ILE A 263 -18.24 17.02 -21.43
CA ILE A 263 -16.88 16.92 -20.86
C ILE A 263 -16.15 18.27 -20.95
N LYS A 264 -16.26 19.00 -22.06
CA LYS A 264 -15.67 20.33 -22.21
C LYS A 264 -16.23 21.32 -21.20
N GLU A 265 -17.55 21.31 -21.00
CA GLU A 265 -18.22 22.16 -20.02
C GLU A 265 -17.73 21.85 -18.60
N GLN A 266 -17.72 20.58 -18.20
CA GLN A 266 -17.22 20.16 -16.88
C GLN A 266 -15.74 20.54 -16.68
N LEU A 267 -14.90 20.38 -17.69
CA LEU A 267 -13.50 20.83 -17.65
C LEU A 267 -13.36 22.35 -17.55
N ALA A 268 -14.36 23.14 -17.94
CA ALA A 268 -14.34 24.59 -17.81
C ALA A 268 -14.86 25.09 -16.45
N MET A 269 -15.59 24.26 -15.70
CA MET A 269 -16.12 24.61 -14.38
C MET A 269 -15.02 24.87 -13.35
N VAL A 270 -15.32 25.74 -12.39
CA VAL A 270 -14.49 25.99 -11.21
C VAL A 270 -15.41 26.15 -10.02
N PRO A 271 -15.40 25.22 -9.04
CA PRO A 271 -14.58 24.00 -8.99
C PRO A 271 -15.03 22.94 -10.00
N ILE A 272 -14.11 22.03 -10.34
CA ILE A 272 -14.43 20.82 -11.11
C ILE A 272 -14.96 19.74 -10.14
N ASP A 273 -16.10 19.14 -10.48
CA ASP A 273 -16.50 17.87 -9.88
C ASP A 273 -15.75 16.71 -10.56
N ILE A 274 -14.74 16.19 -9.87
CA ILE A 274 -13.84 15.16 -10.39
C ILE A 274 -14.54 13.81 -10.57
N ASP A 275 -15.47 13.46 -9.69
CA ASP A 275 -16.16 12.18 -9.74
C ASP A 275 -17.23 12.19 -10.86
N GLU A 276 -17.96 13.29 -11.02
CA GLU A 276 -18.87 13.47 -12.14
C GLU A 276 -18.13 13.53 -13.48
N LEU A 277 -17.00 14.24 -13.55
CA LEU A 277 -16.15 14.31 -14.74
C LEU A 277 -15.67 12.93 -15.16
N ASN A 278 -15.18 12.12 -14.21
CA ASN A 278 -14.70 10.76 -14.50
C ASN A 278 -15.83 9.87 -15.02
N THR A 279 -17.00 9.91 -14.38
CA THR A 279 -18.18 9.15 -14.82
C THR A 279 -18.63 9.56 -16.23
N THR A 280 -18.73 10.86 -16.50
CA THR A 280 -19.10 11.38 -17.82
C THR A 280 -18.10 10.99 -18.90
N LEU A 281 -16.81 10.98 -18.55
CA LEU A 281 -15.75 10.57 -19.45
C LEU A 281 -15.83 9.09 -19.81
N ASP A 282 -16.01 8.21 -18.83
CA ASP A 282 -16.14 6.77 -19.05
C ASP A 282 -17.35 6.44 -19.93
N ASP A 283 -18.50 7.08 -19.66
CA ASP A 283 -19.70 6.97 -20.49
C ASP A 283 -19.48 7.43 -21.94
N ALA A 284 -18.72 8.50 -22.13
CA ALA A 284 -18.42 9.01 -23.47
C ALA A 284 -17.44 8.09 -24.22
N ILE A 285 -16.44 7.55 -23.53
CA ILE A 285 -15.49 6.57 -24.10
C ILE A 285 -16.26 5.35 -24.59
N ASP A 286 -17.06 4.73 -23.72
CA ASP A 286 -17.83 3.53 -24.03
C ASP A 286 -18.76 3.74 -25.20
N PHE A 287 -19.50 4.87 -25.20
CA PHE A 287 -20.45 5.19 -26.26
C PHE A 287 -19.74 5.41 -27.61
N ILE A 288 -18.73 6.28 -27.66
CA ILE A 288 -18.08 6.69 -28.91
C ILE A 288 -17.30 5.50 -29.54
N TYR A 289 -16.63 4.66 -28.73
CA TYR A 289 -15.94 3.50 -29.28
C TYR A 289 -16.92 2.40 -29.75
N LYS A 290 -18.06 2.20 -29.07
CA LYS A 290 -19.10 1.31 -29.58
C LYS A 290 -19.65 1.81 -30.90
N PHE A 291 -19.93 3.09 -31.01
CA PHE A 291 -20.39 3.72 -32.24
C PHE A 291 -19.36 3.58 -33.37
N TYR A 292 -18.09 3.88 -33.09
CA TYR A 292 -16.98 3.71 -34.05
C TYR A 292 -16.88 2.26 -34.57
N ASN A 293 -16.92 1.28 -33.67
CA ASN A 293 -16.86 -0.14 -34.04
C ASN A 293 -18.09 -0.56 -34.88
N ASN A 294 -19.27 -0.07 -34.52
CA ASN A 294 -20.50 -0.34 -35.25
C ASN A 294 -20.42 0.18 -36.71
N VAL A 295 -19.98 1.43 -36.87
CA VAL A 295 -19.79 2.03 -38.21
C VAL A 295 -18.70 1.28 -39.01
N ASN A 296 -17.58 0.90 -38.41
CA ASN A 296 -16.57 0.10 -39.07
C ASN A 296 -17.11 -1.25 -39.57
N ASN A 297 -17.93 -1.91 -38.77
CA ASN A 297 -18.58 -3.16 -39.16
C ASN A 297 -19.54 -2.96 -40.34
N ILE A 298 -20.34 -1.88 -40.34
CA ILE A 298 -21.26 -1.56 -41.44
C ILE A 298 -20.48 -1.28 -42.71
N VAL A 299 -19.44 -0.46 -42.67
CA VAL A 299 -18.57 -0.15 -43.80
C VAL A 299 -17.90 -1.41 -44.32
N GLY A 300 -17.36 -2.26 -43.42
CA GLY A 300 -16.76 -3.53 -43.82
C GLY A 300 -17.73 -4.47 -44.55
N MET A 301 -18.97 -4.59 -44.02
CA MET A 301 -20.02 -5.38 -44.69
C MET A 301 -20.40 -4.79 -46.04
N ALA A 302 -20.52 -3.47 -46.16
CA ALA A 302 -20.84 -2.81 -47.43
C ALA A 302 -19.77 -3.10 -48.49
N ILE A 303 -18.50 -2.96 -48.15
CA ILE A 303 -17.36 -3.25 -49.04
C ILE A 303 -17.41 -4.73 -49.49
N MET A 304 -17.63 -5.67 -48.57
CA MET A 304 -17.74 -7.09 -48.87
C MET A 304 -18.89 -7.37 -49.82
N VAL A 305 -20.06 -6.73 -49.63
CA VAL A 305 -21.23 -6.89 -50.56
C VAL A 305 -20.90 -6.37 -51.93
N GLU A 306 -20.31 -5.17 -52.04
CA GLU A 306 -19.92 -4.57 -53.31
C GLU A 306 -18.94 -5.48 -54.07
N ASN A 307 -17.91 -5.93 -53.39
CA ASN A 307 -16.91 -6.84 -53.99
C ASN A 307 -17.54 -8.16 -54.45
N ALA A 308 -18.43 -8.76 -53.64
CA ALA A 308 -19.13 -9.98 -54.00
C ALA A 308 -20.06 -9.78 -55.21
N ILE A 309 -20.76 -8.66 -55.29
CA ILE A 309 -21.60 -8.31 -56.45
C ILE A 309 -20.73 -8.09 -57.68
N VAL A 310 -19.67 -7.29 -57.58
CA VAL A 310 -18.74 -7.05 -58.71
C VAL A 310 -18.15 -8.34 -59.21
N PHE A 311 -17.69 -9.22 -58.34
CA PHE A 311 -17.15 -10.53 -58.68
C PHE A 311 -18.19 -11.42 -59.33
N GLY A 312 -19.42 -11.43 -58.80
CA GLY A 312 -20.52 -12.26 -59.31
C GLY A 312 -21.09 -11.77 -60.65
N ASN A 313 -20.91 -10.48 -61.01
CA ASN A 313 -21.44 -9.88 -62.23
C ASN A 313 -21.04 -10.67 -63.51
N LYS A 314 -19.84 -11.19 -63.57
CA LYS A 314 -19.36 -11.98 -64.71
C LYS A 314 -20.12 -13.30 -64.93
N TYR A 315 -20.86 -13.78 -63.95
CA TYR A 315 -21.65 -15.03 -64.03
C TYR A 315 -23.14 -14.78 -64.28
N ARG A 316 -23.65 -13.55 -64.22
CA ARG A 316 -25.08 -13.22 -64.37
C ARG A 316 -25.65 -13.67 -65.71
N SER A 317 -24.91 -13.47 -66.80
CA SER A 317 -25.35 -13.86 -68.13
C SER A 317 -25.41 -15.40 -68.35
N THR A 318 -24.66 -16.15 -67.56
CA THR A 318 -24.54 -17.59 -67.68
C THR A 318 -25.54 -18.34 -66.78
N TYR A 319 -25.84 -17.78 -65.60
CA TYR A 319 -26.66 -18.43 -64.60
C TYR A 319 -27.81 -17.50 -64.14
N PRO A 320 -29.07 -17.75 -64.59
CA PRO A 320 -30.22 -16.91 -64.27
C PRO A 320 -30.52 -16.80 -62.74
N GLU A 321 -30.18 -17.84 -61.97
CA GLU A 321 -30.29 -17.83 -60.51
C GLU A 321 -29.32 -16.84 -59.86
N VAL A 322 -28.13 -16.67 -60.42
CA VAL A 322 -27.13 -15.68 -59.95
C VAL A 322 -27.64 -14.28 -60.17
N GLU A 323 -28.24 -13.98 -61.38
CA GLU A 323 -28.85 -12.71 -61.67
C GLU A 323 -29.93 -12.35 -60.65
N ARG A 324 -30.84 -13.30 -60.37
CA ARG A 324 -31.93 -13.11 -59.41
C ARG A 324 -31.45 -12.85 -57.98
N ASP A 325 -30.46 -13.62 -57.54
CA ASP A 325 -30.02 -13.56 -56.13
C ASP A 325 -29.07 -12.38 -55.89
N LEU A 326 -28.19 -12.02 -56.82
CA LEU A 326 -27.41 -10.78 -56.73
C LEU A 326 -28.28 -9.54 -56.86
N SER A 327 -29.35 -9.53 -57.70
CA SER A 327 -30.30 -8.41 -57.77
C SER A 327 -31.03 -8.21 -56.43
N LYS A 328 -31.33 -9.28 -55.69
CA LYS A 328 -31.90 -9.17 -54.34
C LYS A 328 -30.88 -8.61 -53.32
N ALA A 329 -29.61 -9.07 -53.45
CA ALA A 329 -28.53 -8.55 -52.58
C ALA A 329 -28.33 -7.05 -52.86
N GLU A 330 -28.30 -6.60 -54.11
CA GLU A 330 -28.23 -5.18 -54.50
C GLU A 330 -29.38 -4.37 -53.92
N PHE A 331 -30.61 -4.90 -54.03
CA PHE A 331 -31.80 -4.23 -53.48
C PHE A 331 -31.69 -4.06 -51.95
N SER A 332 -31.29 -5.11 -51.23
CA SER A 332 -31.04 -5.04 -49.77
C SER A 332 -29.91 -4.08 -49.44
N TYR A 333 -28.82 -4.07 -50.24
CA TYR A 333 -27.72 -3.14 -50.10
C TYR A 333 -28.17 -1.68 -50.24
N LEU A 334 -28.93 -1.36 -51.29
CA LEU A 334 -29.45 -0.02 -51.54
C LEU A 334 -30.39 0.46 -50.45
N ASN A 335 -31.09 -0.47 -49.77
CA ASN A 335 -31.98 -0.16 -48.64
C ASN A 335 -31.23 -0.10 -47.27
N GLY A 336 -29.90 -0.26 -47.25
CA GLY A 336 -29.11 -0.22 -46.02
C GLY A 336 -29.15 -1.51 -45.18
N GLU A 337 -29.73 -2.60 -45.71
CA GLU A 337 -29.82 -3.90 -45.07
C GLU A 337 -28.51 -4.70 -45.30
N TYR A 338 -27.33 -4.14 -44.92
CA TYR A 338 -26.01 -4.66 -45.30
C TYR A 338 -25.74 -6.08 -44.82
N THR A 339 -26.16 -6.46 -43.63
CA THR A 339 -26.01 -7.86 -43.13
C THR A 339 -26.80 -8.85 -44.02
N LYS A 340 -28.01 -8.50 -44.42
CA LYS A 340 -28.86 -9.32 -45.24
C LYS A 340 -28.30 -9.41 -46.67
N ALA A 341 -27.89 -8.26 -47.21
CA ALA A 341 -27.24 -8.20 -48.52
C ALA A 341 -25.96 -9.08 -48.58
N LEU A 342 -25.12 -9.02 -47.54
CA LEU A 342 -23.92 -9.82 -47.44
C LEU A 342 -24.25 -11.32 -47.37
N THR A 343 -25.21 -11.72 -46.55
CA THR A 343 -25.67 -13.11 -46.46
C THR A 343 -26.14 -13.65 -47.81
N MET A 344 -26.93 -12.85 -48.55
CA MET A 344 -27.42 -13.21 -49.87
C MET A 344 -26.31 -13.30 -50.90
N ALA A 345 -25.36 -12.37 -50.91
CA ALA A 345 -24.23 -12.35 -51.83
C ALA A 345 -23.29 -13.56 -51.59
N ILE A 346 -22.93 -13.83 -50.30
CA ILE A 346 -22.12 -14.99 -49.92
C ILE A 346 -22.81 -16.29 -50.32
N SER A 347 -24.09 -16.48 -49.99
CA SER A 347 -24.84 -17.70 -50.35
C SER A 347 -24.96 -17.89 -51.86
N CYS A 348 -24.97 -16.83 -52.65
CA CYS A 348 -24.90 -16.91 -54.12
C CYS A 348 -23.54 -17.41 -54.58
N MET A 349 -22.45 -16.88 -53.98
CA MET A 349 -21.08 -17.30 -54.31
C MET A 349 -20.78 -18.74 -53.90
N GLU A 350 -21.21 -19.19 -52.74
CA GLU A 350 -21.06 -20.58 -52.27
C GLU A 350 -21.74 -21.60 -53.21
N ARG A 351 -22.87 -21.22 -53.77
CA ARG A 351 -23.55 -22.09 -54.77
C ARG A 351 -22.84 -22.13 -56.10
N LEU A 352 -22.18 -21.07 -56.53
CA LEU A 352 -21.34 -21.04 -57.71
C LEU A 352 -20.05 -21.87 -57.55
N PHE A 353 -19.52 -21.90 -56.33
CA PHE A 353 -18.23 -22.52 -56.00
C PHE A 353 -18.34 -23.51 -54.85
N PRO A 354 -19.16 -24.59 -54.96
CA PRO A 354 -19.45 -25.50 -53.85
C PRO A 354 -18.27 -26.30 -53.32
N ASN A 355 -17.16 -26.32 -54.07
CA ASN A 355 -15.94 -27.08 -53.72
C ASN A 355 -14.73 -26.17 -53.42
N SER A 356 -14.88 -24.87 -53.36
CA SER A 356 -13.81 -24.01 -52.85
C SER A 356 -13.76 -24.15 -51.34
N SER A 357 -12.94 -25.10 -50.87
CA SER A 357 -12.58 -25.19 -49.49
C SER A 357 -11.90 -23.87 -49.10
N ASP A 358 -12.52 -23.18 -48.16
CA ASP A 358 -11.91 -22.20 -47.33
C ASP A 358 -11.00 -21.13 -47.99
N ASN A 359 -11.51 -19.95 -48.24
CA ASN A 359 -10.82 -18.67 -48.43
C ASN A 359 -10.34 -18.26 -49.84
N ASP A 360 -10.18 -19.12 -50.86
CA ASP A 360 -9.62 -18.69 -52.15
C ASP A 360 -10.45 -17.58 -52.84
N TYR A 361 -11.76 -17.51 -52.61
CA TYR A 361 -12.58 -16.43 -53.17
C TYR A 361 -12.63 -15.19 -52.27
N LEU A 362 -12.36 -15.35 -50.96
CA LEU A 362 -12.27 -14.21 -50.01
C LEU A 362 -10.93 -13.48 -50.14
N GLU A 363 -9.86 -14.14 -50.57
CA GLU A 363 -8.57 -13.50 -50.86
C GLU A 363 -8.59 -12.67 -52.14
N ASN A 364 -9.58 -12.87 -53.02
CA ASN A 364 -9.75 -12.16 -54.29
C ASN A 364 -10.89 -11.11 -54.24
N ILE A 365 -11.56 -10.95 -53.10
CA ILE A 365 -12.56 -9.94 -52.79
C ILE A 365 -11.95 -8.84 -51.92
#